data_1e0b1e9585f02e2a2b42f3cc2fd2b283
#
_entry.id   1e0b1e9585f02e2a2b42f3cc2fd2b283
#
_cell.length_a   1.000
_cell.length_b   1.000
_cell.length_c   1.000
_cell.angle_alpha   90.00
_cell.angle_beta   90.00
_cell.angle_gamma   90.00
#
_symmetry.space_group_name_H-M   'P 1'
#
loop_
_entity.id
_entity.type
_entity.pdbx_description
1 polymer ?
#
loop_
_entity_poly.entity_id
_entity_poly.type
_entity_poly.pdbx_seq_one_letter_code
_entity_poly.pdbx_strand_id
1 'polypeptide(L)'
;MTDVKQRTRRLTETAAMLALLICLQWAGSQIPDLTTKQLISGSLVNCVLAMTTLMVGISGGMILAVISPVCAFLLGIAPNFITVAPIMVGNSLYVILLWLFLGKERKPLWKQPVALVTAATVKFLVLYLLVVQVVCGVASGALLGKKLGSIVVLAPPMLQMLPALFSWLQLVTALTGGALALGLVQVLKKALHR
;
A
#
# COMPACT_ATOMS: atom_id res chain seq x y z
N MET A 1 -10.74 -29.12 -15.30
CA MET A 1 -11.00 -27.89 -16.09
C MET A 1 -11.45 -26.67 -15.25
N THR A 2 -12.11 -26.88 -14.11
CA THR A 2 -12.56 -25.78 -13.22
C THR A 2 -11.43 -25.01 -12.56
N ASP A 3 -10.34 -25.68 -12.17
CA ASP A 3 -9.20 -25.08 -11.43
C ASP A 3 -8.40 -24.10 -12.32
N VAL A 4 -8.13 -24.45 -13.56
CA VAL A 4 -7.44 -23.58 -14.53
C VAL A 4 -8.25 -22.31 -14.78
N LYS A 5 -9.57 -22.43 -14.98
CA LYS A 5 -10.47 -21.27 -15.20
C LYS A 5 -10.47 -20.32 -14.00
N GLN A 6 -10.46 -20.87 -12.77
CA GLN A 6 -10.39 -20.06 -11.56
C GLN A 6 -9.03 -19.35 -11.42
N ARG A 7 -7.93 -20.00 -11.71
CA ARG A 7 -6.59 -19.40 -11.67
C ARG A 7 -6.46 -18.28 -12.69
N THR A 8 -6.88 -18.52 -13.94
CA THR A 8 -6.86 -17.51 -15.00
C THR A 8 -7.69 -16.29 -14.60
N ARG A 9 -8.90 -16.49 -14.09
CA ARG A 9 -9.77 -15.40 -13.63
C ARG A 9 -9.10 -14.57 -12.52
N ARG A 10 -8.54 -15.21 -11.48
CA ARG A 10 -7.83 -14.51 -10.40
C ARG A 10 -6.63 -13.71 -10.91
N LEU A 11 -5.88 -14.28 -11.86
CA LEU A 11 -4.75 -13.59 -12.48
C LEU A 11 -5.19 -12.34 -13.26
N THR A 12 -6.26 -12.46 -14.05
CA THR A 12 -6.83 -11.33 -14.80
C THR A 12 -7.37 -10.24 -13.87
N GLU A 13 -8.10 -10.63 -12.81
CA GLU A 13 -8.60 -9.70 -11.79
C GLU A 13 -7.42 -8.99 -11.08
N THR A 14 -6.36 -9.71 -10.73
CA THR A 14 -5.14 -9.13 -10.11
C THR A 14 -4.45 -8.14 -11.05
N ALA A 15 -4.29 -8.51 -12.32
CA ALA A 15 -3.66 -7.64 -13.33
C ALA A 15 -4.46 -6.35 -13.56
N ALA A 16 -5.80 -6.46 -13.63
CA ALA A 16 -6.68 -5.30 -13.75
C ALA A 16 -6.58 -4.37 -12.54
N MET A 17 -6.55 -4.93 -11.32
CA MET A 17 -6.38 -4.15 -10.09
C MET A 17 -5.00 -3.49 -10.01
N LEU A 18 -3.95 -4.17 -10.48
CA LEU A 18 -2.60 -3.59 -10.54
C LEU A 18 -2.55 -2.44 -11.55
N ALA A 19 -3.14 -2.59 -12.72
CA ALA A 19 -3.23 -1.52 -13.71
C ALA A 19 -3.99 -0.31 -13.16
N LEU A 20 -5.14 -0.53 -12.53
CA LEU A 20 -5.90 0.52 -11.85
C LEU A 20 -5.05 1.24 -10.80
N LEU A 21 -4.33 0.48 -9.97
CA LEU A 21 -3.46 1.04 -8.93
C LEU A 21 -2.37 1.94 -9.53
N ILE A 22 -1.71 1.50 -10.60
CA ILE A 22 -0.66 2.27 -11.29
C ILE A 22 -1.26 3.55 -11.89
N CYS A 23 -2.41 3.48 -12.54
CA CYS A 23 -3.11 4.65 -13.08
C CYS A 23 -3.46 5.66 -11.98
N LEU A 24 -3.97 5.20 -10.84
CA LEU A 24 -4.30 6.07 -9.70
C LEU A 24 -3.05 6.70 -9.07
N GLN A 25 -1.94 5.95 -8.97
CA GLN A 25 -0.66 6.49 -8.51
C GLN A 25 -0.15 7.57 -9.46
N TRP A 26 -0.19 7.32 -10.77
CA TRP A 26 0.23 8.30 -11.77
C TRP A 26 -0.65 9.56 -11.72
N ALA A 27 -1.96 9.43 -11.68
CA ALA A 27 -2.88 10.57 -11.55
C ALA A 27 -2.61 11.36 -10.27
N GLY A 28 -2.42 10.67 -9.14
CA GLY A 28 -2.07 11.31 -7.87
C GLY A 28 -0.69 11.98 -7.88
N SER A 29 0.25 11.52 -8.71
CA SER A 29 1.58 12.14 -8.83
C SER A 29 1.53 13.54 -9.42
N GLN A 30 0.46 13.90 -10.13
CA GLN A 30 0.26 15.23 -10.71
C GLN A 30 -0.10 16.31 -9.66
N ILE A 31 -0.39 15.93 -8.42
CA ILE A 31 -0.70 16.85 -7.34
C ILE A 31 0.60 17.55 -6.89
N PRO A 32 0.71 18.90 -6.94
CA PRO A 32 1.94 19.60 -6.60
C PRO A 32 2.29 19.55 -5.11
N ASP A 33 1.29 19.69 -4.24
CA ASP A 33 1.49 19.66 -2.80
C ASP A 33 1.78 18.25 -2.29
N LEU A 34 2.94 18.09 -1.64
CA LEU A 34 3.46 16.80 -1.20
C LEU A 34 2.55 16.11 -0.17
N THR A 35 1.96 16.86 0.75
CA THR A 35 1.09 16.33 1.79
C THR A 35 -0.24 15.86 1.20
N THR A 36 -0.86 16.68 0.36
CA THR A 36 -2.10 16.36 -0.35
C THR A 36 -1.89 15.17 -1.30
N LYS A 37 -0.77 15.17 -2.04
CA LYS A 37 -0.36 14.03 -2.87
C LYS A 37 -0.31 12.74 -2.04
N GLN A 38 0.37 12.76 -0.91
CA GLN A 38 0.51 11.58 -0.03
C GLN A 38 -0.84 11.13 0.53
N LEU A 39 -1.69 12.07 0.95
CA LEU A 39 -3.02 11.74 1.46
C LEU A 39 -3.91 11.09 0.40
N ILE A 40 -3.99 11.68 -0.78
CA ILE A 40 -4.84 11.17 -1.86
C ILE A 40 -4.29 9.88 -2.43
N SER A 41 -3.04 9.90 -2.93
CA SER A 41 -2.43 8.71 -3.56
C SER A 41 -2.29 7.57 -2.57
N GLY A 42 -1.86 7.84 -1.34
CA GLY A 42 -1.73 6.83 -0.30
C GLY A 42 -3.07 6.19 0.06
N SER A 43 -4.14 6.98 0.16
CA SER A 43 -5.50 6.46 0.41
C SER A 43 -6.00 5.59 -0.75
N LEU A 44 -5.79 6.02 -1.99
CA LEU A 44 -6.18 5.25 -3.18
C LEU A 44 -5.40 3.94 -3.30
N VAL A 45 -4.10 3.95 -3.06
CA VAL A 45 -3.27 2.74 -3.03
C VAL A 45 -3.76 1.76 -1.97
N ASN A 46 -4.01 2.23 -0.74
CA ASN A 46 -4.52 1.38 0.34
C ASN A 46 -5.94 0.86 0.04
N CYS A 47 -6.77 1.65 -0.63
CA CYS A 47 -8.09 1.23 -1.10
C CYS A 47 -7.98 0.07 -2.08
N VAL A 48 -7.16 0.18 -3.13
CA VAL A 48 -7.01 -0.89 -4.13
C VAL A 48 -6.37 -2.14 -3.52
N LEU A 49 -5.37 -2.00 -2.63
CA LEU A 49 -4.78 -3.12 -1.90
C LEU A 49 -5.83 -3.88 -1.09
N ALA A 50 -6.65 -3.16 -0.31
CA ALA A 50 -7.71 -3.77 0.50
C ALA A 50 -8.80 -4.41 -0.38
N MET A 51 -9.26 -3.72 -1.43
CA MET A 51 -10.23 -4.26 -2.39
C MET A 51 -9.72 -5.56 -3.03
N THR A 52 -8.49 -5.56 -3.54
CA THR A 52 -7.89 -6.74 -4.17
C THR A 52 -7.81 -7.89 -3.17
N THR A 53 -7.39 -7.62 -1.94
CA THR A 53 -7.31 -8.62 -0.87
C THR A 53 -8.67 -9.25 -0.56
N LEU A 54 -9.74 -8.45 -0.50
CA LEU A 54 -11.09 -8.90 -0.11
C LEU A 54 -11.91 -9.48 -1.26
N MET A 55 -11.58 -9.16 -2.52
CA MET A 55 -12.31 -9.63 -3.71
C MET A 55 -11.60 -10.77 -4.43
N VAL A 56 -10.28 -10.66 -4.63
CA VAL A 56 -9.47 -11.64 -5.35
C VAL A 56 -8.82 -12.63 -4.40
N GLY A 57 -8.43 -12.16 -3.21
CA GLY A 57 -7.80 -12.97 -2.17
C GLY A 57 -6.39 -12.53 -1.84
N ILE A 58 -5.75 -13.24 -0.88
CA ILE A 58 -4.42 -12.88 -0.37
C ILE A 58 -3.35 -12.87 -1.47
N SER A 59 -3.39 -13.80 -2.41
CA SER A 59 -2.39 -13.88 -3.49
C SER A 59 -2.40 -12.62 -4.36
N GLY A 60 -3.59 -12.15 -4.78
CA GLY A 60 -3.73 -10.90 -5.52
C GLY A 60 -3.25 -9.70 -4.72
N GLY A 61 -3.66 -9.59 -3.45
CA GLY A 61 -3.23 -8.53 -2.55
C GLY A 61 -1.72 -8.48 -2.36
N MET A 62 -1.07 -9.64 -2.17
CA MET A 62 0.39 -9.74 -2.02
C MET A 62 1.16 -9.35 -3.27
N ILE A 63 0.67 -9.76 -4.45
CA ILE A 63 1.27 -9.34 -5.73
C ILE A 63 1.26 -7.80 -5.84
N LEU A 64 0.12 -7.16 -5.56
CA LEU A 64 0.03 -5.70 -5.55
C LEU A 64 0.92 -5.07 -4.49
N ALA A 65 0.96 -5.63 -3.27
CA ALA A 65 1.77 -5.11 -2.17
C ALA A 65 3.26 -5.04 -2.50
N VAL A 66 3.76 -6.01 -3.27
CA VAL A 66 5.16 -6.10 -3.66
C VAL A 66 5.45 -5.32 -4.96
N ILE A 67 4.62 -5.46 -5.98
CA ILE A 67 4.89 -4.88 -7.30
C ILE A 67 4.63 -3.36 -7.32
N SER A 68 3.57 -2.88 -6.65
CA SER A 68 3.19 -1.47 -6.74
C SER A 68 4.25 -0.48 -6.25
N PRO A 69 5.02 -0.72 -5.17
CA PRO A 69 6.09 0.20 -4.78
C PRO A 69 7.26 0.22 -5.78
N VAL A 70 7.54 -0.92 -6.42
CA VAL A 70 8.55 -0.99 -7.48
C VAL A 70 8.12 -0.17 -8.70
N CYS A 71 6.87 -0.34 -9.15
CA CYS A 71 6.31 0.45 -10.23
C CYS A 71 6.30 1.96 -9.89
N ALA A 72 5.91 2.31 -8.66
CA ALA A 72 5.93 3.69 -8.21
C ALA A 72 7.35 4.30 -8.26
N PHE A 73 8.36 3.53 -7.91
CA PHE A 73 9.75 3.98 -8.01
C PHE A 73 10.19 4.14 -9.48
N LEU A 74 9.92 3.16 -10.33
CA LEU A 74 10.28 3.21 -11.76
C LEU A 74 9.61 4.37 -12.52
N LEU A 75 8.41 4.74 -12.09
CA LEU A 75 7.66 5.89 -12.64
C LEU A 75 8.05 7.24 -12.01
N GLY A 76 9.01 7.27 -11.08
CA GLY A 76 9.44 8.49 -10.39
C GLY A 76 8.40 9.04 -9.40
N ILE A 77 7.46 8.22 -8.97
CA ILE A 77 6.38 8.59 -8.03
C ILE A 77 6.83 8.41 -6.59
N ALA A 78 7.59 7.34 -6.31
CA ALA A 78 8.12 7.09 -4.97
C ALA A 78 9.25 8.08 -4.64
N PRO A 79 9.34 8.55 -3.39
CA PRO A 79 10.30 9.58 -3.01
C PRO A 79 11.76 9.12 -3.14
N ASN A 80 12.05 7.84 -2.93
CA ASN A 80 13.39 7.28 -3.05
C ASN A 80 13.37 5.76 -3.13
N PHE A 81 14.44 5.18 -3.73
CA PHE A 81 14.65 3.74 -3.80
C PHE A 81 14.68 3.05 -2.44
N ILE A 82 15.31 3.68 -1.43
CA ILE A 82 15.46 3.10 -0.08
C ILE A 82 14.11 2.89 0.62
N THR A 83 13.06 3.59 0.21
CA THR A 83 11.73 3.45 0.80
C THR A 83 10.92 2.32 0.18
N VAL A 84 11.36 1.77 -0.96
CA VAL A 84 10.62 0.71 -1.69
C VAL A 84 10.46 -0.54 -0.82
N ALA A 85 11.55 -1.07 -0.25
CA ALA A 85 11.49 -2.26 0.59
C ALA A 85 10.64 -2.09 1.86
N PRO A 86 10.79 -1.01 2.66
CA PRO A 86 9.87 -0.71 3.75
C PRO A 86 8.39 -0.65 3.34
N ILE A 87 8.08 -0.01 2.20
CA ILE A 87 6.69 0.08 1.71
C ILE A 87 6.17 -1.31 1.33
N MET A 88 6.98 -2.16 0.68
CA MET A 88 6.61 -3.55 0.37
C MET A 88 6.25 -4.32 1.65
N VAL A 89 7.07 -4.21 2.70
CA VAL A 89 6.81 -4.87 3.98
C VAL A 89 5.53 -4.35 4.63
N GLY A 90 5.37 -3.03 4.72
CA GLY A 90 4.18 -2.41 5.29
C GLY A 90 2.89 -2.77 4.55
N ASN A 91 2.91 -2.75 3.21
CA ASN A 91 1.78 -3.16 2.38
C ASN A 91 1.46 -4.65 2.53
N SER A 92 2.48 -5.51 2.59
CA SER A 92 2.30 -6.95 2.78
C SER A 92 1.65 -7.26 4.12
N LEU A 93 2.10 -6.65 5.20
CA LEU A 93 1.49 -6.82 6.52
C LEU A 93 0.04 -6.31 6.56
N TYR A 94 -0.24 -5.17 5.92
CA TYR A 94 -1.60 -4.66 5.78
C TYR A 94 -2.53 -5.65 5.07
N VAL A 95 -2.08 -6.23 3.96
CA VAL A 95 -2.81 -7.25 3.19
C VAL A 95 -3.02 -8.53 4.02
N ILE A 96 -1.97 -9.02 4.67
CA ILE A 96 -2.03 -10.24 5.49
C ILE A 96 -3.05 -10.08 6.63
N LEU A 97 -2.99 -8.97 7.36
CA LEU A 97 -3.89 -8.71 8.49
C LEU A 97 -5.33 -8.56 8.02
N LEU A 98 -5.60 -7.79 6.97
CA LEU A 98 -6.94 -7.69 6.41
C LEU A 98 -7.48 -9.05 5.97
N TRP A 99 -6.65 -9.89 5.35
CA TRP A 99 -7.07 -11.23 4.94
C TRP A 99 -7.31 -12.18 6.12
N LEU A 100 -6.46 -12.15 7.14
CA LEU A 100 -6.64 -12.97 8.34
C LEU A 100 -7.94 -12.65 9.07
N PHE A 101 -8.27 -11.38 9.18
CA PHE A 101 -9.47 -10.94 9.89
C PHE A 101 -10.75 -11.05 9.05
N LEU A 102 -10.68 -10.81 7.73
CA LEU A 102 -11.87 -10.64 6.88
C LEU A 102 -11.93 -11.59 5.67
N GLY A 103 -10.84 -12.29 5.35
CA GLY A 103 -10.69 -12.98 4.05
C GLY A 103 -11.37 -14.33 3.92
N LYS A 104 -11.72 -15.02 5.00
CA LYS A 104 -12.12 -16.45 4.93
C LYS A 104 -13.63 -16.73 4.96
N GLU A 105 -14.44 -15.80 5.48
CA GLU A 105 -15.89 -16.01 5.62
C GLU A 105 -16.65 -14.68 5.71
N ARG A 106 -17.99 -14.72 5.62
CA ARG A 106 -18.83 -13.55 5.96
C ARG A 106 -18.66 -13.23 7.44
N LYS A 107 -17.75 -12.32 7.74
CA LYS A 107 -17.51 -11.86 9.11
C LYS A 107 -18.57 -10.82 9.51
N PRO A 108 -18.98 -10.79 10.79
CA PRO A 108 -19.90 -9.78 11.28
C PRO A 108 -19.35 -8.37 11.05
N LEU A 109 -20.24 -7.42 10.77
CA LEU A 109 -19.89 -6.04 10.38
C LEU A 109 -18.99 -5.33 11.41
N TRP A 110 -19.15 -5.63 12.70
CA TRP A 110 -18.33 -5.02 13.75
C TRP A 110 -16.84 -5.45 13.72
N LYS A 111 -16.51 -6.59 13.08
CA LYS A 111 -15.10 -7.02 12.90
C LYS A 111 -14.37 -6.21 11.83
N GLN A 112 -15.09 -5.57 10.92
CA GLN A 112 -14.47 -4.81 9.82
C GLN A 112 -13.66 -3.61 10.32
N PRO A 113 -14.21 -2.71 11.19
CA PRO A 113 -13.41 -1.61 11.73
C PRO A 113 -12.25 -2.08 12.59
N VAL A 114 -12.42 -3.14 13.38
CA VAL A 114 -11.32 -3.70 14.19
C VAL A 114 -10.19 -4.21 13.32
N ALA A 115 -10.52 -4.98 12.27
CA ALA A 115 -9.53 -5.47 11.31
C ALA A 115 -8.78 -4.33 10.61
N LEU A 116 -9.53 -3.30 10.19
CA LEU A 116 -8.95 -2.15 9.52
C LEU A 116 -8.03 -1.35 10.44
N VAL A 117 -8.47 -1.03 11.65
CA VAL A 117 -7.65 -0.28 12.62
C VAL A 117 -6.38 -1.08 12.95
N THR A 118 -6.49 -2.38 13.21
CA THR A 118 -5.33 -3.22 13.50
C THR A 118 -4.36 -3.25 12.31
N ALA A 119 -4.84 -3.48 11.09
CA ALA A 119 -4.00 -3.54 9.91
C ALA A 119 -3.33 -2.19 9.62
N ALA A 120 -4.06 -1.07 9.74
CA ALA A 120 -3.54 0.27 9.53
C ALA A 120 -2.48 0.65 10.58
N THR A 121 -2.73 0.33 11.86
CA THR A 121 -1.78 0.60 12.95
C THR A 121 -0.49 -0.19 12.78
N VAL A 122 -0.57 -1.49 12.48
CA VAL A 122 0.64 -2.31 12.26
C VAL A 122 1.41 -1.80 11.05
N LYS A 123 0.75 -1.49 9.94
CA LYS A 123 1.41 -0.88 8.77
C LYS A 123 2.12 0.41 9.14
N PHE A 124 1.45 1.31 9.84
CA PHE A 124 2.02 2.58 10.30
C PHE A 124 3.26 2.35 11.18
N LEU A 125 3.16 1.50 12.20
CA LEU A 125 4.26 1.22 13.12
C LEU A 125 5.49 0.67 12.39
N VAL A 126 5.28 -0.28 11.47
CA VAL A 126 6.38 -0.88 10.70
C VAL A 126 7.02 0.14 9.77
N LEU A 127 6.25 0.97 9.08
CA LEU A 127 6.79 2.02 8.22
C LEU A 127 7.52 3.09 9.03
N TYR A 128 6.98 3.49 10.18
CA TYR A 128 7.63 4.42 11.08
C TYR A 128 8.98 3.86 11.59
N LEU A 129 9.00 2.61 12.05
CA LEU A 129 10.22 1.96 12.52
C LEU A 129 11.26 1.82 11.40
N LEU A 130 10.88 1.30 10.24
CA LEU A 130 11.82 1.03 9.15
C LEU A 130 12.31 2.32 8.47
N VAL A 131 11.44 3.30 8.21
CA VAL A 131 11.84 4.50 7.49
C VAL A 131 12.35 5.58 8.44
N VAL A 132 11.59 5.91 9.49
CA VAL A 132 11.94 7.03 10.35
C VAL A 132 13.07 6.66 11.31
N GLN A 133 12.95 5.53 12.01
CA GLN A 133 13.96 5.15 13.02
C GLN A 133 15.20 4.50 12.39
N VAL A 134 15.03 3.59 11.43
CA VAL A 134 16.19 2.89 10.84
C VAL A 134 16.83 3.73 9.74
N VAL A 135 16.11 4.12 8.68
CA VAL A 135 16.70 4.82 7.52
C VAL A 135 17.14 6.24 7.89
N CYS A 136 16.25 7.04 8.48
CA CYS A 136 16.54 8.44 8.81
C CYS A 136 17.27 8.61 10.16
N GLY A 137 17.15 7.64 11.07
CA GLY A 137 17.86 7.63 12.35
C GLY A 137 19.18 6.90 12.26
N VAL A 138 19.20 5.61 12.63
CA VAL A 138 20.41 4.80 12.84
C VAL A 138 21.30 4.71 11.60
N ALA A 139 20.70 4.49 10.42
CA ALA A 139 21.46 4.29 9.17
C ALA A 139 21.76 5.59 8.42
N SER A 140 21.25 6.74 8.86
CA SER A 140 21.39 8.01 8.14
C SER A 140 22.86 8.39 7.87
N GLY A 141 23.73 8.28 8.85
CA GLY A 141 25.15 8.57 8.70
C GLY A 141 25.87 7.68 7.68
N ALA A 142 25.43 6.42 7.57
CA ALA A 142 25.99 5.47 6.61
C ALA A 142 25.41 5.60 5.20
N LEU A 143 24.20 6.16 5.05
CA LEU A 143 23.46 6.24 3.80
C LEU A 143 23.51 7.61 3.14
N LEU A 144 23.75 8.67 3.93
CA LEU A 144 23.74 10.05 3.46
C LEU A 144 24.82 10.28 2.40
N GLY A 145 24.42 10.79 1.25
CA GLY A 145 25.32 11.08 0.13
C GLY A 145 25.85 9.87 -0.62
N LYS A 146 25.61 8.63 -0.17
CA LYS A 146 26.01 7.44 -0.92
C LYS A 146 25.26 7.37 -2.25
N LYS A 147 25.97 6.91 -3.27
CA LYS A 147 25.42 6.70 -4.62
C LYS A 147 25.43 5.21 -4.97
N LEU A 148 24.34 4.74 -5.56
CA LEU A 148 24.22 3.43 -6.20
C LEU A 148 24.05 3.69 -7.70
N GLY A 149 25.16 3.71 -8.43
CA GLY A 149 25.19 4.20 -9.80
C GLY A 149 24.85 5.70 -9.86
N SER A 150 23.83 6.07 -10.63
CA SER A 150 23.32 7.45 -10.72
C SER A 150 22.35 7.85 -9.61
N ILE A 151 21.89 6.88 -8.78
CA ILE A 151 20.87 7.11 -7.75
C ILE A 151 21.54 7.51 -6.44
N VAL A 152 21.15 8.66 -5.88
CA VAL A 152 21.53 9.05 -4.51
C VAL A 152 20.64 8.28 -3.53
N VAL A 153 21.26 7.49 -2.65
CA VAL A 153 20.55 6.62 -1.71
C VAL A 153 19.76 7.43 -0.69
N LEU A 154 20.38 8.44 -0.09
CA LEU A 154 19.72 9.36 0.84
C LEU A 154 20.29 10.76 0.64
N ALA A 155 19.47 11.71 0.24
CA ALA A 155 19.84 13.10 0.08
C ALA A 155 19.48 13.90 1.36
N PRO A 156 20.22 14.99 1.69
CA PRO A 156 19.93 15.79 2.88
C PRO A 156 18.47 16.25 3.03
N PRO A 157 17.77 16.73 1.98
CA PRO A 157 16.36 17.13 2.11
C PRO A 157 15.43 15.98 2.51
N MET A 158 15.80 14.73 2.19
CA MET A 158 14.97 13.57 2.50
C MET A 158 14.91 13.25 4.00
N LEU A 159 15.92 13.63 4.77
CA LEU A 159 15.92 13.45 6.23
C LEU A 159 14.75 14.21 6.91
N GLN A 160 14.30 15.29 6.32
CA GLN A 160 13.14 16.04 6.81
C GLN A 160 11.82 15.57 6.18
N MET A 161 11.85 15.24 4.89
CA MET A 161 10.65 14.83 4.15
C MET A 161 10.15 13.43 4.53
N LEU A 162 11.04 12.45 4.64
CA LEU A 162 10.63 11.06 4.89
C LEU A 162 9.93 10.89 6.24
N PRO A 163 10.40 11.44 7.37
CA PRO A 163 9.66 11.38 8.62
C PRO A 163 8.26 11.97 8.55
N ALA A 164 8.07 13.08 7.83
CA ALA A 164 6.77 13.68 7.63
C ALA A 164 5.81 12.77 6.84
N LEU A 165 6.31 12.14 5.77
CA LEU A 165 5.52 11.25 4.90
C LEU A 165 5.22 9.89 5.52
N PHE A 166 6.13 9.36 6.34
CA PHE A 166 6.04 8.00 6.90
C PHE A 166 5.65 7.96 8.39
N SER A 167 5.10 9.07 8.91
CA SER A 167 4.53 9.13 10.26
C SER A 167 2.99 8.98 10.23
N TRP A 168 2.27 9.84 10.95
CA TRP A 168 0.80 9.80 11.08
C TRP A 168 0.03 9.78 9.76
N LEU A 169 0.60 10.36 8.69
CA LEU A 169 0.00 10.33 7.34
C LEU A 169 -0.24 8.91 6.85
N GLN A 170 0.65 7.97 7.16
CA GLN A 170 0.47 6.55 6.77
C GLN A 170 -0.71 5.90 7.49
N LEU A 171 -0.94 6.26 8.75
CA LEU A 171 -2.09 5.77 9.50
C LEU A 171 -3.40 6.31 8.89
N VAL A 172 -3.46 7.61 8.63
CA VAL A 172 -4.64 8.25 8.03
C VAL A 172 -4.94 7.65 6.66
N THR A 173 -3.94 7.54 5.77
CA THR A 173 -4.15 6.98 4.43
C THR A 173 -4.55 5.50 4.44
N ALA A 174 -4.04 4.71 5.38
CA ALA A 174 -4.42 3.32 5.52
C ALA A 174 -5.86 3.16 6.04
N LEU A 175 -6.27 4.00 6.99
CA LEU A 175 -7.64 4.01 7.52
C LEU A 175 -8.64 4.50 6.48
N THR A 176 -8.39 5.64 5.83
CA THR A 176 -9.30 6.22 4.82
C THR A 176 -9.42 5.32 3.61
N GLY A 177 -8.30 4.84 3.07
CA GLY A 177 -8.28 3.91 1.93
C GLY A 177 -8.98 2.59 2.25
N GLY A 178 -8.71 2.02 3.42
CA GLY A 178 -9.38 0.80 3.86
C GLY A 178 -10.87 0.96 4.11
N ALA A 179 -11.31 2.09 4.69
CA ALA A 179 -12.74 2.39 4.87
C ALA A 179 -13.46 2.51 3.52
N LEU A 180 -12.87 3.22 2.56
CA LEU A 180 -13.37 3.30 1.18
C LEU A 180 -13.46 1.90 0.54
N ALA A 181 -12.43 1.08 0.70
CA ALA A 181 -12.44 -0.28 0.18
C ALA A 181 -13.57 -1.14 0.76
N LEU A 182 -13.78 -1.08 2.07
CA LEU A 182 -14.86 -1.84 2.73
C LEU A 182 -16.23 -1.44 2.17
N GLY A 183 -16.48 -0.14 2.00
CA GLY A 183 -17.71 0.35 1.38
C GLY A 183 -17.87 -0.12 -0.06
N LEU A 184 -16.84 0.06 -0.90
CA LEU A 184 -16.87 -0.34 -2.30
C LEU A 184 -17.03 -1.86 -2.48
N VAL A 185 -16.35 -2.66 -1.67
CA VAL A 185 -16.47 -4.13 -1.70
C VAL A 185 -17.88 -4.57 -1.37
N GLN A 186 -18.56 -3.93 -0.41
CA GLN A 186 -19.95 -4.25 -0.08
C GLN A 186 -20.90 -3.95 -1.26
N VAL A 187 -20.75 -2.78 -1.89
CA VAL A 187 -21.55 -2.38 -3.06
C VAL A 187 -21.29 -3.33 -4.23
N LEU A 188 -20.03 -3.60 -4.54
CA LEU A 188 -19.65 -4.48 -5.65
C LEU A 188 -20.12 -5.93 -5.45
N LYS A 189 -20.00 -6.47 -4.23
CA LYS A 189 -20.50 -7.81 -3.92
C LYS A 189 -22.01 -7.90 -4.09
N LYS A 190 -22.74 -6.85 -3.70
CA LYS A 190 -24.20 -6.77 -3.91
C LYS A 190 -24.56 -6.68 -5.40
N ALA A 191 -23.87 -5.84 -6.17
CA ALA A 191 -24.11 -5.66 -7.60
C ALA A 191 -23.76 -6.91 -8.43
N LEU A 192 -22.70 -7.64 -8.04
CA LEU A 192 -22.27 -8.85 -8.73
C LEU A 192 -22.97 -10.14 -8.23
N HIS A 193 -23.96 -10.02 -7.34
CA HIS A 193 -24.62 -11.16 -6.70
C HIS A 193 -23.64 -12.19 -6.09
N ARG A 194 -22.54 -11.73 -5.54
CA ARG A 194 -21.46 -12.54 -4.94
C ARG A 194 -21.49 -12.54 -3.41
#